data_e46f6932f31b8d8f11b9ee973cd2eaa1
#
_entry.id   e46f6932f31b8d8f11b9ee973cd2eaa1
#
_cell.length_a   1.000
_cell.length_b   1.000
_cell.length_c   1.000
_cell.angle_alpha   90.00
_cell.angle_beta   90.00
_cell.angle_gamma   90.00
#
_symmetry.space_group_name_H-M   'P 1'
#
loop_
_entity.id
_entity.type
_entity.pdbx_description
1 polymer ?
#
loop_
_entity_poly.entity_id
_entity_poly.type
_entity_poly.pdbx_seq_one_letter_code
_entity_poly.pdbx_strand_id
1 'polypeptide(L)'
;MSLDSQQLVAFAAVVDEGSFDAAARRLTITPSAVSQRVKALERSVGQVLVRREKPCVATDAGTSLMRLAAQIGTLEREALQEMGGGVPIRVAIAVNADSFGTWMGSVVSQIPDGVLIDIRIEDQDHSAELLRAGVVMAAVTTEPRPIAGCRSESLGAMRYFGMASPEYVERHLPDGLLDSGIDKVRQAPLIRWDRRDALQDQFLRKLFRRDVVVAGHCVPTTVGFTAALRAGLGWGMMPEQLGREGLVELAPGRYLDVPLYWQHWKFESSTLSAITSAVREAATVLRRSR
;
A
#
# COMPACT_ATOMS: atom_id res chain seq x y z
N MET A 1 29.04 20.98 2.22
CA MET A 1 28.48 20.46 3.50
C MET A 1 28.32 18.95 3.30
N SER A 2 28.96 18.11 4.09
CA SER A 2 28.86 16.66 4.03
C SER A 2 28.01 16.17 5.20
N LEU A 3 27.06 15.29 4.96
CA LEU A 3 26.28 14.63 6.01
C LEU A 3 27.07 13.44 6.52
N ASP A 4 27.13 13.27 7.82
CA ASP A 4 27.76 12.13 8.47
C ASP A 4 26.82 10.94 8.50
N SER A 5 27.25 9.77 7.99
CA SER A 5 26.42 8.58 7.90
C SER A 5 25.99 8.04 9.27
N GLN A 6 26.83 8.14 10.29
CA GLN A 6 26.48 7.69 11.65
C GLN A 6 25.41 8.58 12.29
N GLN A 7 25.39 9.88 11.95
CA GLN A 7 24.36 10.80 12.41
C GLN A 7 23.03 10.49 11.71
N LEU A 8 23.05 10.22 10.40
CA LEU A 8 21.87 9.80 9.64
C LEU A 8 21.28 8.48 10.17
N VAL A 9 22.13 7.48 10.42
CA VAL A 9 21.71 6.19 10.98
C VAL A 9 21.10 6.38 12.37
N ALA A 10 21.69 7.23 13.23
CA ALA A 10 21.13 7.48 14.56
C ALA A 10 19.77 8.20 14.49
N PHE A 11 19.63 9.17 13.60
CA PHE A 11 18.37 9.85 13.36
C PHE A 11 17.29 8.88 12.85
N ALA A 12 17.58 8.08 11.82
CA ALA A 12 16.65 7.10 11.27
C ALA A 12 16.21 6.09 12.35
N ALA A 13 17.16 5.58 13.15
CA ALA A 13 16.85 4.66 14.24
C ALA A 13 15.89 5.27 15.28
N VAL A 14 16.02 6.55 15.63
CA VAL A 14 15.11 7.23 16.58
C VAL A 14 13.68 7.30 16.04
N VAL A 15 13.53 7.59 14.74
CA VAL A 15 12.21 7.67 14.11
C VAL A 15 11.60 6.27 13.94
N ASP A 16 12.36 5.29 13.46
CA ASP A 16 11.91 3.91 13.26
C ASP A 16 11.47 3.24 14.58
N GLU A 17 12.27 3.42 15.64
CA GLU A 17 12.00 2.81 16.96
C GLU A 17 11.05 3.67 17.82
N GLY A 18 10.74 4.88 17.39
CA GLY A 18 9.85 5.81 18.11
C GLY A 18 10.44 6.36 19.42
N SER A 19 11.71 6.04 19.76
CA SER A 19 12.35 6.55 20.98
C SER A 19 13.87 6.51 20.91
N PHE A 20 14.53 7.44 21.62
CA PHE A 20 15.99 7.50 21.75
C PHE A 20 16.56 6.27 22.46
N ASP A 21 15.85 5.73 23.47
CA ASP A 21 16.29 4.56 24.22
C ASP A 21 16.22 3.27 23.38
N ALA A 22 15.17 3.09 22.58
CA ALA A 22 15.06 1.95 21.69
C ALA A 22 16.09 2.03 20.55
N ALA A 23 16.31 3.22 19.97
CA ALA A 23 17.36 3.47 19.00
C ALA A 23 18.76 3.14 19.56
N ALA A 24 19.03 3.52 20.81
CA ALA A 24 20.29 3.23 21.48
C ALA A 24 20.54 1.72 21.62
N ARG A 25 19.50 0.96 22.01
CA ARG A 25 19.57 -0.52 22.05
C ARG A 25 19.84 -1.13 20.68
N ARG A 26 19.09 -0.69 19.65
CA ARG A 26 19.27 -1.17 18.25
C ARG A 26 20.68 -0.90 17.72
N LEU A 27 21.24 0.27 18.05
CA LEU A 27 22.56 0.69 17.57
C LEU A 27 23.71 0.25 18.49
N THR A 28 23.43 -0.40 19.63
CA THR A 28 24.41 -0.85 20.62
C THR A 28 25.31 0.32 21.11
N ILE A 29 24.69 1.50 21.34
CA ILE A 29 25.34 2.69 21.91
C ILE A 29 24.49 3.28 23.03
N THR A 30 25.01 4.30 23.73
CA THR A 30 24.25 4.95 24.81
C THR A 30 23.17 5.91 24.27
N PRO A 31 22.05 6.12 25.00
CA PRO A 31 21.03 7.11 24.62
C PRO A 31 21.61 8.54 24.48
N SER A 32 22.61 8.87 25.29
CA SER A 32 23.34 10.14 25.20
C SER A 32 24.06 10.27 23.85
N ALA A 33 24.75 9.21 23.40
CA ALA A 33 25.43 9.20 22.10
C ALA A 33 24.44 9.36 20.94
N VAL A 34 23.29 8.67 20.97
CA VAL A 34 22.21 8.87 19.99
C VAL A 34 21.75 10.31 19.97
N SER A 35 21.46 10.89 21.16
CA SER A 35 21.01 12.28 21.27
C SER A 35 22.05 13.27 20.73
N GLN A 36 23.35 13.04 20.98
CA GLN A 36 24.42 13.90 20.46
C GLN A 36 24.54 13.80 18.93
N ARG A 37 24.42 12.60 18.35
CA ARG A 37 24.46 12.40 16.89
C ARG A 37 23.27 13.09 16.20
N VAL A 38 22.06 12.93 16.73
CA VAL A 38 20.86 13.61 16.19
C VAL A 38 21.02 15.13 16.30
N LYS A 39 21.43 15.67 17.45
CA LYS A 39 21.68 17.10 17.61
C LYS A 39 22.80 17.63 16.68
N ALA A 40 23.82 16.84 16.40
CA ALA A 40 24.87 17.20 15.47
C ALA A 40 24.33 17.29 14.03
N LEU A 41 23.49 16.32 13.63
CA LEU A 41 22.80 16.35 12.34
C LEU A 41 21.89 17.57 12.22
N GLU A 42 21.04 17.84 13.21
CA GLU A 42 20.15 18.99 13.26
C GLU A 42 20.92 20.31 13.13
N ARG A 43 22.06 20.43 13.82
CA ARG A 43 22.94 21.62 13.69
C ARG A 43 23.56 21.75 12.30
N SER A 44 24.00 20.62 11.69
CA SER A 44 24.58 20.64 10.35
C SER A 44 23.57 21.02 9.28
N VAL A 45 22.29 20.65 9.45
CA VAL A 45 21.19 20.97 8.52
C VAL A 45 20.55 22.33 8.84
N GLY A 46 20.69 22.80 10.08
CA GLY A 46 20.08 24.05 10.55
C GLY A 46 18.58 23.94 10.84
N GLN A 47 18.05 22.71 10.99
CA GLN A 47 16.63 22.45 11.21
C GLN A 47 16.44 21.35 12.25
N VAL A 48 15.31 21.39 12.98
CA VAL A 48 14.87 20.30 13.85
C VAL A 48 14.33 19.18 12.98
N LEU A 49 14.82 17.95 13.19
CA LEU A 49 14.49 16.79 12.37
C LEU A 49 13.56 15.79 13.08
N VAL A 50 13.53 15.82 14.42
CA VAL A 50 12.73 14.89 15.25
C VAL A 50 11.78 15.69 16.14
N ARG A 51 10.47 15.39 16.06
CA ARG A 51 9.51 15.76 17.09
C ARG A 51 9.58 14.73 18.22
N ARG A 52 9.90 15.20 19.42
CA ARG A 52 10.08 14.37 20.62
C ARG A 52 8.75 14.04 21.30
N GLU A 53 7.82 13.52 20.51
CA GLU A 53 6.55 13.01 20.96
C GLU A 53 6.68 11.51 21.36
N LYS A 54 5.62 10.88 21.80
CA LYS A 54 5.58 9.42 22.03
C LYS A 54 4.52 8.81 21.13
N PRO A 55 4.96 8.12 20.06
CA PRO A 55 6.35 7.88 19.59
C PRO A 55 7.03 9.12 19.01
N CYS A 56 8.40 9.12 18.98
CA CYS A 56 9.17 10.12 18.24
C CYS A 56 8.88 10.00 16.73
N VAL A 57 8.66 11.13 16.06
CA VAL A 57 8.37 11.16 14.62
C VAL A 57 9.25 12.17 13.91
N ALA A 58 9.49 11.97 12.61
CA ALA A 58 10.21 12.93 11.79
C ALA A 58 9.41 14.23 11.61
N THR A 59 10.11 15.37 11.51
CA THR A 59 9.55 16.60 10.96
C THR A 59 9.49 16.53 9.44
N ASP A 60 8.87 17.50 8.76
CA ASP A 60 8.87 17.58 7.30
C ASP A 60 10.30 17.61 6.72
N ALA A 61 11.21 18.36 7.36
CA ALA A 61 12.63 18.37 7.01
C ALA A 61 13.29 17.00 7.28
N GLY A 62 12.91 16.33 8.38
CA GLY A 62 13.38 15.00 8.74
C GLY A 62 12.96 13.93 7.74
N THR A 63 11.75 14.03 7.18
CA THR A 63 11.21 13.05 6.21
C THR A 63 12.13 12.89 4.98
N SER A 64 12.69 13.97 4.45
CA SER A 64 13.63 13.89 3.33
C SER A 64 14.93 13.15 3.72
N LEU A 65 15.38 13.32 4.95
CA LEU A 65 16.57 12.63 5.46
C LEU A 65 16.32 11.17 5.84
N MET A 66 15.09 10.81 6.24
CA MET A 66 14.70 9.41 6.40
C MET A 66 14.87 8.62 5.09
N ARG A 67 14.37 9.20 3.99
CA ARG A 67 14.55 8.59 2.66
C ARG A 67 16.03 8.46 2.29
N LEU A 68 16.81 9.52 2.49
CA LEU A 68 18.24 9.50 2.19
C LEU A 68 18.97 8.43 3.03
N ALA A 69 18.69 8.35 4.32
CA ALA A 69 19.27 7.33 5.21
C ALA A 69 18.96 5.91 4.73
N ALA A 70 17.71 5.65 4.32
CA ALA A 70 17.31 4.36 3.82
C ALA A 70 17.95 4.02 2.46
N GLN A 71 18.09 4.99 1.56
CA GLN A 71 18.79 4.82 0.28
C GLN A 71 20.28 4.49 0.48
N ILE A 72 20.97 5.25 1.32
CA ILE A 72 22.39 4.99 1.67
C ILE A 72 22.52 3.59 2.26
N GLY A 73 21.71 3.24 3.25
CA GLY A 73 21.76 1.92 3.88
C GLY A 73 21.46 0.76 2.92
N THR A 74 20.66 0.98 1.88
CA THR A 74 20.42 -0.03 0.83
C THR A 74 21.65 -0.20 -0.04
N LEU A 75 22.23 0.89 -0.54
CA LEU A 75 23.42 0.86 -1.39
C LEU A 75 24.65 0.27 -0.67
N GLU A 76 24.82 0.61 0.62
CA GLU A 76 25.89 0.02 1.44
C GLU A 76 25.74 -1.51 1.55
N ARG A 77 24.51 -2.02 1.75
CA ARG A 77 24.26 -3.47 1.84
C ARG A 77 24.43 -4.14 0.46
N GLU A 78 23.98 -3.53 -0.62
CA GLU A 78 24.21 -4.04 -1.98
C GLU A 78 25.72 -4.20 -2.25
N ALA A 79 26.51 -3.16 -1.96
CA ALA A 79 27.96 -3.22 -2.12
C ALA A 79 28.63 -4.31 -1.24
N LEU A 80 28.15 -4.49 -0.01
CA LEU A 80 28.67 -5.54 0.88
C LEU A 80 28.29 -6.95 0.37
N GLN A 81 27.10 -7.13 -0.20
CA GLN A 81 26.68 -8.40 -0.79
C GLN A 81 27.52 -8.76 -2.03
N GLU A 82 27.85 -7.79 -2.89
CA GLU A 82 28.75 -7.99 -4.03
C GLU A 82 30.15 -8.45 -3.62
N MET A 83 30.60 -8.05 -2.41
CA MET A 83 31.88 -8.48 -1.83
C MET A 83 31.80 -9.83 -1.10
N GLY A 84 30.65 -10.52 -1.17
CA GLY A 84 30.44 -11.81 -0.50
C GLY A 84 30.13 -11.70 1.00
N GLY A 85 29.86 -10.52 1.51
CA GLY A 85 29.45 -10.25 2.89
C GLY A 85 27.95 -10.02 2.99
N GLY A 86 27.25 -10.59 4.02
CA GLY A 86 25.83 -10.65 3.88
C GLY A 86 24.95 -10.27 5.06
N VAL A 87 24.70 -8.97 5.31
CA VAL A 87 23.48 -8.58 6.02
C VAL A 87 22.37 -8.46 4.98
N PRO A 88 21.20 -9.13 5.16
CA PRO A 88 20.12 -9.06 4.21
C PRO A 88 19.63 -7.62 3.96
N ILE A 89 19.32 -7.31 2.71
CA ILE A 89 18.72 -6.03 2.32
C ILE A 89 17.23 -6.08 2.67
N ARG A 90 16.73 -5.12 3.46
CA ARG A 90 15.30 -5.00 3.74
C ARG A 90 14.67 -4.01 2.78
N VAL A 91 13.60 -4.45 2.11
CA VAL A 91 12.78 -3.61 1.22
C VAL A 91 11.35 -3.60 1.73
N ALA A 92 10.88 -2.42 2.12
CA ALA A 92 9.49 -2.23 2.51
C ALA A 92 8.66 -1.74 1.31
N ILE A 93 7.49 -2.37 1.10
CA ILE A 93 6.57 -2.06 0.00
C ILE A 93 5.17 -1.93 0.56
N ALA A 94 4.45 -0.86 0.17
CA ALA A 94 3.03 -0.73 0.46
C ALA A 94 2.19 -1.23 -0.72
N VAL A 95 1.13 -1.99 -0.42
CA VAL A 95 0.23 -2.56 -1.42
C VAL A 95 -1.18 -2.68 -0.86
N ASN A 96 -2.20 -2.46 -1.68
CA ASN A 96 -3.57 -2.71 -1.25
C ASN A 96 -3.88 -4.21 -1.18
N ALA A 97 -4.81 -4.57 -0.32
CA ALA A 97 -5.16 -5.97 -0.04
C ALA A 97 -5.55 -6.76 -1.30
N ASP A 98 -6.32 -6.14 -2.18
CA ASP A 98 -6.79 -6.78 -3.41
C ASP A 98 -5.64 -7.09 -4.37
N SER A 99 -4.70 -6.17 -4.55
CA SER A 99 -3.51 -6.40 -5.37
C SER A 99 -2.65 -7.52 -4.80
N PHE A 100 -2.42 -7.51 -3.47
CA PHE A 100 -1.62 -8.55 -2.82
C PHE A 100 -2.33 -9.91 -2.85
N GLY A 101 -3.64 -9.95 -2.62
CA GLY A 101 -4.45 -11.17 -2.63
C GLY A 101 -4.71 -11.77 -4.02
N THR A 102 -4.32 -11.06 -5.09
CA THR A 102 -4.58 -11.52 -6.47
C THR A 102 -3.28 -11.65 -7.28
N TRP A 103 -2.84 -10.58 -7.93
CA TRP A 103 -1.78 -10.64 -8.92
C TRP A 103 -0.36 -10.51 -8.33
N MET A 104 -0.22 -9.80 -7.21
CA MET A 104 1.11 -9.50 -6.65
C MET A 104 1.73 -10.67 -5.88
N GLY A 105 0.97 -11.74 -5.60
CA GLY A 105 1.49 -12.93 -4.93
C GLY A 105 2.64 -13.60 -5.68
N SER A 106 2.65 -13.54 -7.03
CA SER A 106 3.74 -14.06 -7.86
C SER A 106 5.05 -13.26 -7.74
N VAL A 107 5.02 -12.02 -7.29
CA VAL A 107 6.22 -11.21 -7.02
C VAL A 107 7.05 -11.82 -5.91
N VAL A 108 6.39 -12.41 -4.89
CA VAL A 108 7.07 -12.99 -3.72
C VAL A 108 8.03 -14.11 -4.14
N SER A 109 7.67 -14.92 -5.13
CA SER A 109 8.54 -16.00 -5.64
C SER A 109 9.74 -15.51 -6.48
N GLN A 110 9.77 -14.23 -6.84
CA GLN A 110 10.82 -13.60 -7.64
C GLN A 110 11.71 -12.66 -6.82
N ILE A 111 11.54 -12.65 -5.50
CA ILE A 111 12.41 -11.85 -4.61
C ILE A 111 13.82 -12.43 -4.66
N PRO A 112 14.85 -11.61 -4.92
CA PRO A 112 16.24 -12.08 -4.97
C PRO A 112 16.72 -12.66 -3.64
N ASP A 113 17.64 -13.62 -3.71
CA ASP A 113 18.31 -14.14 -2.53
C ASP A 113 19.00 -13.02 -1.74
N GLY A 114 18.97 -13.12 -0.40
CA GLY A 114 19.51 -12.10 0.47
C GLY A 114 18.67 -10.84 0.63
N VAL A 115 17.45 -10.82 0.06
CA VAL A 115 16.47 -9.73 0.25
C VAL A 115 15.35 -10.18 1.19
N LEU A 116 15.07 -9.37 2.21
CA LEU A 116 13.91 -9.50 3.08
C LEU A 116 12.88 -8.45 2.70
N ILE A 117 11.70 -8.90 2.32
CA ILE A 117 10.60 -8.00 1.97
C ILE A 117 9.68 -7.77 3.17
N ASP A 118 9.32 -6.50 3.43
CA ASP A 118 8.32 -6.06 4.40
C ASP A 118 7.11 -5.53 3.61
N ILE A 119 6.04 -6.34 3.54
CA ILE A 119 4.82 -5.97 2.83
C ILE A 119 3.85 -5.32 3.80
N ARG A 120 3.48 -4.07 3.51
CA ARG A 120 2.47 -3.32 4.26
C ARG A 120 1.19 -3.26 3.48
N ILE A 121 0.14 -3.85 4.06
CA ILE A 121 -1.19 -3.80 3.47
C ILE A 121 -1.86 -2.50 3.95
N GLU A 122 -2.07 -1.60 3.01
CA GLU A 122 -2.61 -0.28 3.27
C GLU A 122 -3.64 0.08 2.19
N ASP A 123 -4.51 1.05 2.50
CA ASP A 123 -5.31 1.66 1.45
C ASP A 123 -4.43 2.52 0.52
N GLN A 124 -5.00 2.91 -0.60
CA GLN A 124 -4.25 3.52 -1.69
C GLN A 124 -3.73 4.93 -1.33
N ASP A 125 -4.47 5.67 -0.49
CA ASP A 125 -4.08 7.01 -0.07
C ASP A 125 -2.98 6.93 0.99
N HIS A 126 -3.09 6.00 1.92
CA HIS A 126 -2.09 5.78 2.96
C HIS A 126 -0.79 5.20 2.41
N SER A 127 -0.85 4.34 1.39
CA SER A 127 0.33 3.86 0.66
C SER A 127 1.19 5.02 0.11
N ALA A 128 0.54 6.06 -0.42
CA ALA A 128 1.23 7.26 -0.90
C ALA A 128 1.88 8.06 0.24
N GLU A 129 1.25 8.11 1.42
CA GLU A 129 1.82 8.76 2.60
C GLU A 129 3.06 8.04 3.12
N LEU A 130 3.03 6.71 3.21
CA LEU A 130 4.18 5.90 3.61
C LEU A 130 5.37 6.09 2.65
N LEU A 131 5.11 6.20 1.35
CA LEU A 131 6.15 6.44 0.36
C LEU A 131 6.73 7.87 0.48
N ARG A 132 5.90 8.88 0.76
CA ARG A 132 6.36 10.25 1.05
C ARG A 132 7.20 10.30 2.31
N ALA A 133 6.75 9.64 3.36
CA ALA A 133 7.44 9.58 4.64
C ALA A 133 8.76 8.78 4.61
N GLY A 134 9.06 8.08 3.51
CA GLY A 134 10.25 7.26 3.40
C GLY A 134 10.19 5.95 4.18
N VAL A 135 9.00 5.56 4.63
CA VAL A 135 8.73 4.32 5.39
C VAL A 135 8.76 3.11 4.47
N VAL A 136 8.33 3.29 3.21
CA VAL A 136 8.41 2.27 2.16
C VAL A 136 9.23 2.79 0.97
N MET A 137 9.87 1.89 0.26
CA MET A 137 10.70 2.20 -0.91
C MET A 137 9.87 2.23 -2.20
N ALA A 138 8.75 1.51 -2.20
CA ALA A 138 7.84 1.43 -3.31
C ALA A 138 6.40 1.18 -2.84
N ALA A 139 5.43 1.52 -3.69
CA ALA A 139 4.02 1.32 -3.40
C ALA A 139 3.19 1.09 -4.66
N VAL A 140 2.13 0.29 -4.54
CA VAL A 140 1.03 0.26 -5.50
C VAL A 140 0.02 1.33 -5.08
N THR A 141 -0.26 2.29 -5.97
CA THR A 141 -1.14 3.45 -5.70
C THR A 141 -2.15 3.64 -6.84
N THR A 142 -3.17 4.47 -6.62
CA THR A 142 -4.06 4.96 -7.70
C THR A 142 -3.66 6.35 -8.21
N GLU A 143 -2.70 7.01 -7.57
CA GLU A 143 -2.23 8.35 -7.97
C GLU A 143 -1.27 8.24 -9.16
N PRO A 144 -1.62 8.80 -10.35
CA PRO A 144 -0.76 8.75 -11.52
C PRO A 144 0.46 9.67 -11.38
N ARG A 145 0.34 10.75 -10.60
CA ARG A 145 1.41 11.74 -10.45
C ARG A 145 2.50 11.19 -9.54
N PRO A 146 3.76 11.22 -9.99
CA PRO A 146 4.84 10.74 -9.15
C PRO A 146 4.98 11.59 -7.87
N ILE A 147 5.10 10.90 -6.75
CA ILE A 147 5.49 11.52 -5.48
C ILE A 147 6.90 12.09 -5.62
N ALA A 148 7.17 13.22 -4.97
CA ALA A 148 8.49 13.87 -5.03
C ALA A 148 9.63 12.88 -4.72
N GLY A 149 10.60 12.75 -5.62
CA GLY A 149 11.71 11.81 -5.52
C GLY A 149 11.37 10.35 -5.89
N CYS A 150 10.19 10.11 -6.48
CA CYS A 150 9.78 8.81 -6.99
C CYS A 150 9.62 8.81 -8.51
N ARG A 151 9.65 7.62 -9.10
CA ARG A 151 9.13 7.34 -10.44
C ARG A 151 7.74 6.77 -10.30
N SER A 152 6.85 7.02 -11.26
CA SER A 152 5.51 6.43 -11.35
C SER A 152 5.38 5.73 -12.69
N GLU A 153 4.91 4.48 -12.66
CA GLU A 153 4.71 3.64 -13.83
C GLU A 153 3.29 3.06 -13.82
N SER A 154 2.58 3.15 -14.92
CA SER A 154 1.24 2.54 -15.02
C SER A 154 1.37 1.01 -15.05
N LEU A 155 0.64 0.33 -14.17
CA LEU A 155 0.52 -1.13 -14.14
C LEU A 155 -0.69 -1.62 -14.95
N GLY A 156 -1.63 -0.76 -15.25
CA GLY A 156 -2.93 -1.09 -15.82
C GLY A 156 -4.07 -0.76 -14.87
N ALA A 157 -5.18 -1.47 -14.99
CA ALA A 157 -6.35 -1.27 -14.13
C ALA A 157 -6.87 -2.60 -13.57
N MET A 158 -7.22 -2.58 -12.29
CA MET A 158 -7.95 -3.67 -11.66
C MET A 158 -9.45 -3.48 -11.90
N ARG A 159 -10.09 -4.50 -12.45
CA ARG A 159 -11.52 -4.47 -12.76
C ARG A 159 -12.32 -5.10 -11.63
N TYR A 160 -13.36 -4.39 -11.20
CA TYR A 160 -14.26 -4.80 -10.13
C TYR A 160 -15.68 -4.96 -10.65
N PHE A 161 -16.36 -6.00 -10.13
CA PHE A 161 -17.77 -6.28 -10.40
C PHE A 161 -18.57 -6.28 -9.10
N GLY A 162 -19.82 -5.82 -9.16
CA GLY A 162 -20.76 -5.94 -8.05
C GLY A 162 -21.25 -7.39 -7.95
N MET A 163 -20.88 -8.09 -6.87
CA MET A 163 -21.14 -9.52 -6.66
C MET A 163 -21.97 -9.75 -5.39
N ALA A 164 -22.81 -10.80 -5.41
CA ALA A 164 -23.52 -11.28 -4.24
C ALA A 164 -23.80 -12.79 -4.37
N SER A 165 -24.24 -13.47 -3.29
CA SER A 165 -24.76 -14.83 -3.40
C SER A 165 -26.14 -14.87 -4.08
N PRO A 166 -26.53 -16.00 -4.70
CA PRO A 166 -27.87 -16.17 -5.27
C PRO A 166 -28.98 -15.90 -4.24
N GLU A 167 -28.84 -16.41 -3.02
CA GLU A 167 -29.83 -16.25 -1.95
C GLU A 167 -30.00 -14.76 -1.52
N TYR A 168 -28.88 -13.99 -1.57
CA TYR A 168 -28.94 -12.58 -1.32
C TYR A 168 -29.72 -11.86 -2.44
N VAL A 169 -29.47 -12.22 -3.69
CA VAL A 169 -30.15 -11.62 -4.84
C VAL A 169 -31.66 -11.89 -4.79
N GLU A 170 -32.06 -13.12 -4.56
CA GLU A 170 -33.48 -13.50 -4.44
C GLU A 170 -34.19 -12.69 -3.35
N ARG A 171 -33.53 -12.43 -2.23
CA ARG A 171 -34.11 -11.72 -1.09
C ARG A 171 -34.17 -10.20 -1.27
N HIS A 172 -33.15 -9.59 -1.84
CA HIS A 172 -32.99 -8.13 -1.83
C HIS A 172 -33.08 -7.47 -3.20
N LEU A 173 -32.59 -8.14 -4.24
CA LEU A 173 -32.44 -7.58 -5.59
C LEU A 173 -32.79 -8.61 -6.68
N PRO A 174 -34.00 -9.19 -6.66
CA PRO A 174 -34.38 -10.26 -7.60
C PRO A 174 -34.24 -9.83 -9.06
N ASP A 175 -34.40 -8.55 -9.36
CA ASP A 175 -34.27 -7.98 -10.70
C ASP A 175 -32.84 -7.43 -10.98
N GLY A 176 -31.87 -7.69 -10.10
CA GLY A 176 -30.51 -7.13 -10.14
C GLY A 176 -30.46 -5.66 -9.73
N LEU A 177 -29.27 -5.04 -9.80
CA LEU A 177 -29.09 -3.65 -9.39
C LEU A 177 -29.78 -2.64 -10.32
N LEU A 178 -29.84 -2.93 -11.62
CA LEU A 178 -30.31 -1.95 -12.61
C LEU A 178 -31.83 -1.83 -12.63
N ASP A 179 -32.54 -2.95 -12.48
CA ASP A 179 -33.98 -3.05 -12.69
C ASP A 179 -34.79 -3.06 -11.38
N SER A 180 -34.14 -3.25 -10.23
CA SER A 180 -34.82 -3.28 -8.92
C SER A 180 -35.34 -1.94 -8.43
N GLY A 181 -34.93 -0.83 -9.05
CA GLY A 181 -35.25 0.51 -8.59
C GLY A 181 -34.43 0.95 -7.38
N ILE A 182 -34.26 2.27 -7.25
CA ILE A 182 -33.30 2.85 -6.31
C ILE A 182 -33.65 2.63 -4.84
N ASP A 183 -34.93 2.54 -4.50
CA ASP A 183 -35.35 2.36 -3.11
C ASP A 183 -35.08 0.95 -2.62
N LYS A 184 -35.21 -0.07 -3.48
CA LYS A 184 -34.75 -1.44 -3.16
C LYS A 184 -33.23 -1.48 -3.01
N VAL A 185 -32.48 -0.81 -3.89
CA VAL A 185 -31.01 -0.73 -3.80
C VAL A 185 -30.55 -0.10 -2.49
N ARG A 186 -31.24 0.97 -2.01
CA ARG A 186 -30.97 1.61 -0.71
C ARG A 186 -31.17 0.68 0.48
N GLN A 187 -32.10 -0.26 0.37
CA GLN A 187 -32.44 -1.24 1.43
C GLN A 187 -31.60 -2.51 1.36
N ALA A 188 -30.83 -2.71 0.29
CA ALA A 188 -30.01 -3.88 0.06
C ALA A 188 -28.62 -3.69 0.68
N PRO A 189 -28.30 -4.30 1.86
CA PRO A 189 -27.04 -4.08 2.56
C PRO A 189 -25.83 -4.42 1.69
N LEU A 190 -24.76 -3.64 1.81
CA LEU A 190 -23.52 -3.90 1.11
C LEU A 190 -22.40 -4.28 2.08
N ILE A 191 -21.28 -4.80 1.53
CA ILE A 191 -20.05 -5.09 2.26
C ILE A 191 -18.96 -4.17 1.74
N ARG A 192 -18.23 -3.53 2.66
CA ARG A 192 -17.06 -2.69 2.40
C ARG A 192 -15.83 -3.31 3.06
N TRP A 193 -14.67 -2.98 2.59
CA TRP A 193 -13.42 -3.30 3.27
C TRP A 193 -13.36 -2.60 4.64
N ASP A 194 -13.51 -1.29 4.62
CA ASP A 194 -13.60 -0.44 5.81
C ASP A 194 -14.52 0.78 5.54
N ARG A 195 -14.54 1.73 6.46
CA ARG A 195 -15.38 2.94 6.34
C ARG A 195 -14.91 3.93 5.26
N ARG A 196 -13.66 3.80 4.78
CA ARG A 196 -13.08 4.64 3.73
C ARG A 196 -13.26 4.04 2.34
N ASP A 197 -13.56 2.74 2.27
CA ASP A 197 -13.81 2.04 1.00
C ASP A 197 -15.02 2.66 0.29
N ALA A 198 -14.76 3.33 -0.82
CA ALA A 198 -15.74 4.03 -1.63
C ALA A 198 -16.08 3.32 -2.96
N LEU A 199 -15.58 2.09 -3.19
CA LEU A 199 -15.78 1.39 -4.47
C LEU A 199 -17.26 1.17 -4.78
N GLN A 200 -18.05 0.75 -3.79
CA GLN A 200 -19.48 0.52 -3.93
C GLN A 200 -20.23 1.82 -4.25
N ASP A 201 -19.87 2.93 -3.59
CA ASP A 201 -20.47 4.23 -3.84
C ASP A 201 -20.13 4.75 -5.25
N GLN A 202 -18.89 4.59 -5.68
CA GLN A 202 -18.45 4.94 -7.04
C GLN A 202 -19.17 4.10 -8.09
N PHE A 203 -19.37 2.80 -7.83
CA PHE A 203 -20.11 1.91 -8.73
C PHE A 203 -21.56 2.32 -8.84
N LEU A 204 -22.25 2.57 -7.72
CA LEU A 204 -23.62 3.04 -7.69
C LEU A 204 -23.78 4.41 -8.38
N ARG A 205 -22.85 5.34 -8.12
CA ARG A 205 -22.85 6.65 -8.81
C ARG A 205 -22.69 6.50 -10.32
N LYS A 206 -21.83 5.57 -10.77
CA LYS A 206 -21.67 5.27 -12.20
C LYS A 206 -22.96 4.70 -12.83
N LEU A 207 -23.66 3.82 -12.10
CA LEU A 207 -24.91 3.21 -12.59
C LEU A 207 -26.08 4.19 -12.61
N PHE A 208 -26.30 4.92 -11.51
CA PHE A 208 -27.50 5.74 -11.30
C PHE A 208 -27.28 7.23 -11.58
N ARG A 209 -26.03 7.66 -11.88
CA ARG A 209 -25.62 9.07 -12.11
C ARG A 209 -25.98 10.01 -10.96
N ARG A 210 -26.08 9.49 -9.76
CA ARG A 210 -26.32 10.21 -8.50
C ARG A 210 -25.79 9.40 -7.31
N ASP A 211 -25.64 10.05 -6.17
CA ASP A 211 -25.24 9.36 -4.93
C ASP A 211 -26.40 8.53 -4.40
N VAL A 212 -26.07 7.27 -4.04
CA VAL A 212 -27.00 6.33 -3.43
C VAL A 212 -26.37 5.84 -2.14
N VAL A 213 -26.89 6.33 -1.02
CA VAL A 213 -26.39 5.90 0.30
C VAL A 213 -27.02 4.57 0.66
N VAL A 214 -26.18 3.57 0.94
CA VAL A 214 -26.57 2.21 1.32
C VAL A 214 -25.86 1.86 2.63
N ALA A 215 -26.60 1.31 3.59
CA ALA A 215 -26.03 0.76 4.82
C ALA A 215 -25.18 -0.47 4.50
N GLY A 216 -24.10 -0.69 5.24
CA GLY A 216 -23.19 -1.78 4.94
C GLY A 216 -22.41 -2.31 6.13
N HIS A 217 -21.89 -3.51 5.93
CA HIS A 217 -20.98 -4.19 6.83
C HIS A 217 -19.53 -3.84 6.47
N CYS A 218 -18.61 -3.85 7.45
CA CYS A 218 -17.18 -3.71 7.23
C CYS A 218 -16.48 -5.05 7.49
N VAL A 219 -15.76 -5.58 6.50
CA VAL A 219 -15.05 -6.86 6.59
C VAL A 219 -13.63 -6.67 6.00
N PRO A 220 -12.62 -6.35 6.85
CA PRO A 220 -11.32 -5.87 6.41
C PRO A 220 -10.32 -7.00 6.10
N THR A 221 -10.74 -8.06 5.43
CA THR A 221 -9.87 -9.14 4.92
C THR A 221 -10.45 -9.72 3.64
N THR A 222 -9.62 -10.03 2.64
CA THR A 222 -10.06 -10.59 1.36
C THR A 222 -10.81 -11.92 1.55
N VAL A 223 -10.31 -12.80 2.42
CA VAL A 223 -10.94 -14.08 2.73
C VAL A 223 -12.30 -13.88 3.42
N GLY A 224 -12.36 -13.03 4.44
CA GLY A 224 -13.59 -12.71 5.16
C GLY A 224 -14.62 -12.01 4.27
N PHE A 225 -14.19 -11.09 3.42
CA PHE A 225 -15.04 -10.39 2.46
C PHE A 225 -15.72 -11.38 1.49
N THR A 226 -14.94 -12.28 0.89
CA THR A 226 -15.48 -13.32 -0.01
C THR A 226 -16.40 -14.28 0.73
N ALA A 227 -16.07 -14.69 1.96
CA ALA A 227 -16.92 -15.54 2.78
C ALA A 227 -18.25 -14.84 3.14
N ALA A 228 -18.21 -13.56 3.48
CA ALA A 228 -19.40 -12.76 3.78
C ALA A 228 -20.32 -12.60 2.56
N LEU A 229 -19.76 -12.40 1.36
CA LEU A 229 -20.53 -12.40 0.10
C LEU A 229 -21.25 -13.75 -0.10
N ARG A 230 -20.53 -14.87 0.02
CA ARG A 230 -21.08 -16.21 -0.15
C ARG A 230 -22.14 -16.54 0.90
N ALA A 231 -21.99 -16.05 2.12
CA ALA A 231 -22.96 -16.21 3.19
C ALA A 231 -24.22 -15.32 3.04
N GLY A 232 -24.29 -14.49 1.99
CA GLY A 232 -25.44 -13.61 1.76
C GLY A 232 -25.58 -12.46 2.76
N LEU A 233 -24.46 -12.04 3.41
CA LEU A 233 -24.46 -10.92 4.34
C LEU A 233 -24.72 -9.57 3.65
N GLY A 234 -24.30 -9.45 2.40
CA GLY A 234 -24.45 -8.26 1.59
C GLY A 234 -23.90 -8.47 0.18
N TRP A 235 -23.95 -7.42 -0.64
CA TRP A 235 -23.24 -7.37 -1.91
C TRP A 235 -21.99 -6.50 -1.79
N GLY A 236 -21.00 -6.71 -2.67
CA GLY A 236 -19.77 -5.91 -2.66
C GLY A 236 -19.04 -5.91 -3.98
N MET A 237 -18.04 -5.01 -4.09
CA MET A 237 -17.18 -4.91 -5.26
C MET A 237 -16.04 -5.93 -5.15
N MET A 238 -15.94 -6.82 -6.11
CA MET A 238 -14.97 -7.92 -6.12
C MET A 238 -14.07 -7.83 -7.36
N PRO A 239 -12.74 -7.93 -7.20
CA PRO A 239 -11.83 -7.91 -8.33
C PRO A 239 -12.03 -9.12 -9.25
N GLU A 240 -11.85 -8.90 -10.56
CA GLU A 240 -12.00 -9.92 -11.60
C GLU A 240 -11.14 -11.16 -11.37
N GLN A 241 -9.98 -10.97 -10.76
CA GLN A 241 -8.98 -12.01 -10.51
C GLN A 241 -9.35 -12.96 -9.36
N LEU A 242 -10.33 -12.61 -8.52
CA LEU A 242 -10.84 -13.50 -7.49
C LEU A 242 -11.89 -14.46 -8.06
N GLY A 243 -11.87 -15.71 -7.61
CA GLY A 243 -12.82 -16.73 -8.03
C GLY A 243 -14.27 -16.35 -7.70
N ARG A 244 -15.17 -16.52 -8.68
CA ARG A 244 -16.59 -16.12 -8.59
C ARG A 244 -17.52 -17.28 -8.22
N GLU A 245 -16.98 -18.45 -7.88
CA GLU A 245 -17.79 -19.64 -7.55
C GLU A 245 -18.78 -19.33 -6.42
N GLY A 246 -20.04 -19.64 -6.66
CA GLY A 246 -21.14 -19.41 -5.71
C GLY A 246 -21.58 -17.94 -5.61
N LEU A 247 -21.17 -17.08 -6.53
CA LEU A 247 -21.56 -15.68 -6.60
C LEU A 247 -22.15 -15.33 -7.97
N VAL A 248 -23.04 -14.35 -8.00
CA VAL A 248 -23.66 -13.81 -9.21
C VAL A 248 -23.36 -12.33 -9.37
N GLU A 249 -23.24 -11.88 -10.60
CA GLU A 249 -23.01 -10.49 -10.97
C GLU A 249 -24.33 -9.70 -10.91
N LEU A 250 -24.37 -8.65 -10.10
CA LEU A 250 -25.59 -7.86 -9.87
C LEU A 250 -25.96 -6.89 -11.00
N ALA A 251 -25.01 -6.54 -11.83
CA ALA A 251 -25.20 -5.65 -12.99
C ALA A 251 -24.37 -6.17 -14.17
N PRO A 252 -24.85 -7.17 -14.92
CA PRO A 252 -24.10 -7.82 -15.99
C PRO A 252 -23.52 -6.82 -17.01
N GLY A 253 -22.23 -6.96 -17.29
CA GLY A 253 -21.51 -6.08 -18.19
C GLY A 253 -21.19 -4.68 -17.64
N ARG A 254 -21.48 -4.41 -16.38
CA ARG A 254 -21.13 -3.17 -15.68
C ARG A 254 -20.02 -3.43 -14.67
N TYR A 255 -18.98 -2.63 -14.74
CA TYR A 255 -17.77 -2.78 -13.90
C TYR A 255 -17.18 -1.43 -13.53
N LEU A 256 -16.29 -1.43 -12.58
CA LEU A 256 -15.44 -0.29 -12.22
C LEU A 256 -13.97 -0.69 -12.47
N ASP A 257 -13.26 0.10 -13.29
CA ASP A 257 -11.83 -0.04 -13.49
C ASP A 257 -11.12 0.95 -12.58
N VAL A 258 -10.22 0.43 -11.74
CA VAL A 258 -9.38 1.22 -10.83
C VAL A 258 -7.95 1.19 -11.38
N PRO A 259 -7.43 2.32 -11.89
CA PRO A 259 -6.08 2.38 -12.41
C PRO A 259 -5.08 2.19 -11.27
N LEU A 260 -4.01 1.43 -11.54
CA LEU A 260 -2.94 1.16 -10.60
C LEU A 260 -1.61 1.63 -11.16
N TYR A 261 -0.80 2.19 -10.26
CA TYR A 261 0.53 2.70 -10.56
C TYR A 261 1.54 2.11 -9.58
N TRP A 262 2.69 1.70 -10.10
CA TRP A 262 3.86 1.39 -9.32
C TRP A 262 4.65 2.67 -9.10
N GLN A 263 4.75 3.11 -7.87
CA GLN A 263 5.60 4.23 -7.51
C GLN A 263 6.75 3.75 -6.65
N HIS A 264 7.97 4.11 -7.02
CA HIS A 264 9.17 3.71 -6.29
C HIS A 264 10.21 4.84 -6.26
N TRP A 265 11.09 4.79 -5.29
CA TRP A 265 12.15 5.78 -5.18
C TRP A 265 13.03 5.83 -6.43
N LYS A 266 13.45 7.05 -6.78
CA LYS A 266 14.29 7.34 -7.93
C LYS A 266 15.77 7.30 -7.50
N PHE A 267 16.36 6.10 -7.44
CA PHE A 267 17.80 5.89 -7.25
C PHE A 267 18.21 4.57 -7.91
N GLU A 268 19.51 4.44 -8.19
CA GLU A 268 20.05 3.22 -8.81
C GLU A 268 20.24 2.16 -7.71
N SER A 269 19.49 1.07 -7.78
CA SER A 269 19.53 -0.08 -6.89
C SER A 269 19.20 -1.34 -7.67
N SER A 270 20.07 -2.34 -7.62
CA SER A 270 19.87 -3.63 -8.27
C SER A 270 18.67 -4.36 -7.68
N THR A 271 18.53 -4.32 -6.37
CA THR A 271 17.42 -4.93 -5.62
C THR A 271 16.07 -4.31 -6.01
N LEU A 272 15.97 -2.98 -6.00
CA LEU A 272 14.72 -2.30 -6.36
C LEU A 272 14.37 -2.48 -7.83
N SER A 273 15.38 -2.58 -8.69
CA SER A 273 15.21 -2.86 -10.13
C SER A 273 14.67 -4.27 -10.36
N ALA A 274 15.19 -5.27 -9.66
CA ALA A 274 14.70 -6.65 -9.73
C ALA A 274 13.24 -6.76 -9.26
N ILE A 275 12.91 -6.16 -8.12
CA ILE A 275 11.53 -6.13 -7.61
C ILE A 275 10.60 -5.39 -8.58
N THR A 276 11.03 -4.25 -9.14
CA THR A 276 10.25 -3.51 -10.13
C THR A 276 9.96 -4.36 -11.38
N SER A 277 10.93 -5.15 -11.83
CA SER A 277 10.74 -6.06 -12.97
C SER A 277 9.74 -7.16 -12.66
N ALA A 278 9.82 -7.77 -11.48
CA ALA A 278 8.86 -8.77 -11.01
C ALA A 278 7.43 -8.19 -10.91
N VAL A 279 7.29 -6.96 -10.39
CA VAL A 279 6.00 -6.27 -10.31
C VAL A 279 5.42 -6.00 -11.71
N ARG A 280 6.22 -5.56 -12.67
CA ARG A 280 5.79 -5.34 -14.06
C ARG A 280 5.30 -6.63 -14.71
N GLU A 281 6.03 -7.73 -14.52
CA GLU A 281 5.65 -9.04 -15.04
C GLU A 281 4.33 -9.52 -14.42
N ALA A 282 4.22 -9.47 -13.10
CA ALA A 282 3.01 -9.85 -12.38
C ALA A 282 1.79 -9.00 -12.78
N ALA A 283 1.98 -7.71 -13.05
CA ALA A 283 0.91 -6.79 -13.45
C ALA A 283 0.35 -7.03 -14.87
N THR A 284 0.95 -7.90 -15.67
CA THR A 284 0.47 -8.21 -17.04
C THR A 284 -0.94 -8.78 -17.08
N VAL A 285 -1.44 -9.32 -15.97
CA VAL A 285 -2.83 -9.81 -15.83
C VAL A 285 -3.85 -8.69 -15.62
N LEU A 286 -3.41 -7.48 -15.36
CA LEU A 286 -4.28 -6.30 -15.21
C LEU A 286 -4.79 -5.83 -16.57
N ARG A 287 -5.96 -5.18 -16.59
CA ARG A 287 -6.50 -4.59 -17.81
C ARG A 287 -5.64 -3.41 -18.25
N ARG A 288 -5.39 -3.31 -19.55
CA ARG A 288 -4.69 -2.13 -20.08
C ARG A 288 -5.54 -0.89 -19.80
N SER A 289 -4.95 0.11 -19.16
CA SER A 289 -5.59 1.42 -19.01
C SER A 289 -5.79 2.03 -20.40
N ARG A 290 -7.01 2.48 -20.67
CA ARG A 290 -7.32 3.21 -21.92
C ARG A 290 -6.90 4.66 -21.82
#